data_9204b371456a353beed1ea784d159136
#
_entry.id   9204b371456a353beed1ea784d159136
#
_cell.length_a   1.000
_cell.length_b   1.000
_cell.length_c   1.000
_cell.angle_alpha   90.00
_cell.angle_beta   90.00
_cell.angle_gamma   90.00
#
_symmetry.space_group_name_H-M   'P 1'
#
loop_
_entity.id
_entity.type
_entity.pdbx_description
1 polymer ?
#
loop_
_entity_poly.entity_id
_entity_poly.type
_entity_poly.pdbx_seq_one_letter_code
_entity_poly.pdbx_strand_id
1 'polypeptide(L)'
;MKKQTTAVAIVNAPGDKIWETVAAGSGVHKWFGAVITACELKGSGAGAERFCTMVDGAELKERIIEIDHSAKRFRYAIDQHPLPASDVVSTIDVADLGDGKTEITWGAEYSAEGDHAEVVDQVLSGLYAQGIQALEDHCRVAA
;
A
#
# COMPACT_ATOMS: atom_id res chain seq x y z
N MET A 1 21.70 -4.39 4.31
CA MET A 1 21.71 -2.93 4.18
C MET A 1 20.29 -2.41 3.99
N LYS A 2 19.91 -1.42 4.77
CA LYS A 2 18.56 -0.87 4.70
C LYS A 2 18.39 0.02 3.48
N LYS A 3 17.30 -0.19 2.75
CA LYS A 3 16.96 0.53 1.53
C LYS A 3 15.57 1.14 1.65
N GLN A 4 15.25 2.03 0.75
CA GLN A 4 13.97 2.72 0.71
C GLN A 4 13.53 2.92 -0.72
N THR A 5 12.23 2.75 -0.97
CA THR A 5 11.61 3.07 -2.25
C THR A 5 10.31 3.82 -2.01
N THR A 6 9.94 4.70 -2.92
CA THR A 6 8.75 5.54 -2.73
C THR A 6 8.11 5.88 -4.07
N ALA A 7 6.79 5.84 -4.10
CA ALA A 7 5.98 6.38 -5.20
C ALA A 7 5.13 7.51 -4.65
N VAL A 8 5.03 8.61 -5.38
CA VAL A 8 4.25 9.79 -4.99
C VAL A 8 3.45 10.27 -6.18
N ALA A 9 2.17 10.58 -5.98
CA ALA A 9 1.36 11.18 -7.02
C ALA A 9 0.22 12.01 -6.41
N ILE A 10 -0.21 13.03 -7.15
CA ILE A 10 -1.40 13.80 -6.84
C ILE A 10 -2.54 13.21 -7.65
N VAL A 11 -3.61 12.82 -6.97
CA VAL A 11 -4.76 12.17 -7.59
C VAL A 11 -6.01 13.05 -7.50
N ASN A 12 -6.94 12.84 -8.43
CA ASN A 12 -8.21 13.55 -8.49
C ASN A 12 -9.28 12.77 -7.75
N ALA A 13 -9.15 12.73 -6.41
CA ALA A 13 -10.09 12.07 -5.52
C ALA A 13 -10.05 12.75 -4.16
N PRO A 14 -11.17 12.76 -3.42
CA PRO A 14 -11.20 13.38 -2.09
C PRO A 14 -10.33 12.63 -1.09
N GLY A 15 -9.59 13.37 -0.28
CA GLY A 15 -8.66 12.79 0.70
C GLY A 15 -9.33 11.92 1.75
N ASP A 16 -10.53 12.27 2.17
CA ASP A 16 -11.28 11.49 3.14
C ASP A 16 -11.70 10.12 2.59
N LYS A 17 -12.06 10.03 1.32
CA LYS A 17 -12.40 8.76 0.68
C LYS A 17 -11.16 7.88 0.49
N ILE A 18 -10.05 8.48 0.05
CA ILE A 18 -8.77 7.77 -0.07
C ILE A 18 -8.37 7.21 1.29
N TRP A 19 -8.40 8.05 2.31
CA TRP A 19 -7.99 7.62 3.66
C TRP A 19 -8.91 6.52 4.21
N GLU A 20 -10.22 6.68 4.05
CA GLU A 20 -11.18 5.67 4.51
C GLU A 20 -10.91 4.31 3.87
N THR A 21 -10.61 4.29 2.57
CA THR A 21 -10.30 3.08 1.82
C THR A 21 -9.02 2.42 2.34
N VAL A 22 -7.96 3.20 2.54
CA VAL A 22 -6.67 2.72 3.03
C VAL A 22 -6.79 2.23 4.48
N ALA A 23 -7.41 3.04 5.32
CA ALA A 23 -7.50 2.77 6.76
C ALA A 23 -8.35 1.56 7.10
N ALA A 24 -9.28 1.16 6.22
CA ALA A 24 -10.10 -0.01 6.42
C ALA A 24 -9.25 -1.29 6.57
N GLY A 25 -8.11 -1.35 5.91
CA GLY A 25 -7.22 -2.50 5.94
C GLY A 25 -7.74 -3.72 5.18
N SER A 26 -9.05 -3.85 5.06
CA SER A 26 -9.72 -4.94 4.34
C SER A 26 -10.11 -4.52 2.94
N GLY A 27 -10.49 -5.48 2.09
CA GLY A 27 -11.07 -5.20 0.79
C GLY A 27 -10.10 -4.69 -0.26
N VAL A 28 -8.79 -4.90 -0.07
CA VAL A 28 -7.77 -4.45 -1.02
C VAL A 28 -8.03 -4.98 -2.42
N HIS A 29 -8.52 -6.22 -2.53
CA HIS A 29 -8.84 -6.84 -3.82
C HIS A 29 -10.00 -6.13 -4.55
N LYS A 30 -10.80 -5.36 -3.84
CA LYS A 30 -11.93 -4.62 -4.44
C LYS A 30 -11.48 -3.37 -5.17
N TRP A 31 -10.41 -2.74 -4.71
CA TRP A 31 -9.90 -1.54 -5.37
C TRP A 31 -8.57 -1.79 -6.11
N PHE A 32 -7.85 -2.83 -5.78
CA PHE A 32 -6.58 -3.17 -6.42
C PHE A 32 -6.64 -4.53 -7.13
N GLY A 33 -7.79 -4.83 -7.73
CA GLY A 33 -8.07 -6.13 -8.34
C GLY A 33 -7.17 -6.51 -9.51
N ALA A 34 -6.52 -5.55 -10.16
CA ALA A 34 -5.57 -5.84 -11.22
C ALA A 34 -4.32 -6.59 -10.71
N VAL A 35 -4.03 -6.49 -9.42
CA VAL A 35 -2.85 -7.10 -8.79
C VAL A 35 -3.24 -8.10 -7.71
N ILE A 36 -4.26 -7.80 -6.93
CA ILE A 36 -4.69 -8.59 -5.77
C ILE A 36 -6.06 -9.20 -6.06
N THR A 37 -6.14 -10.54 -6.06
CA THR A 37 -7.39 -11.25 -6.36
C THR A 37 -8.21 -11.52 -5.12
N ALA A 38 -7.58 -11.62 -3.96
CA ALA A 38 -8.27 -11.92 -2.71
C ALA A 38 -7.48 -11.36 -1.53
N CYS A 39 -8.19 -10.87 -0.53
CA CYS A 39 -7.59 -10.44 0.74
C CYS A 39 -8.52 -10.78 1.89
N GLU A 40 -7.94 -11.27 2.98
CA GLU A 40 -8.66 -11.54 4.21
C GLU A 40 -7.97 -10.81 5.35
N LEU A 41 -8.72 -10.04 6.13
CA LEU A 41 -8.23 -9.34 7.31
C LEU A 41 -8.70 -10.10 8.55
N LYS A 42 -7.75 -10.46 9.42
CA LYS A 42 -8.03 -11.11 10.70
C LYS A 42 -7.70 -10.15 11.82
N GLY A 43 -8.71 -9.71 12.55
CA GLY A 43 -8.59 -8.69 13.58
C GLY A 43 -8.93 -7.31 13.02
N SER A 44 -8.62 -6.28 13.80
CA SER A 44 -8.85 -4.89 13.41
C SER A 44 -7.79 -4.00 14.04
N GLY A 45 -7.45 -2.90 13.35
CA GLY A 45 -6.46 -1.95 13.85
C GLY A 45 -5.05 -2.50 13.86
N ALA A 46 -4.18 -1.86 14.64
CA ALA A 46 -2.80 -2.30 14.78
C ALA A 46 -2.75 -3.72 15.37
N GLY A 47 -1.88 -4.55 14.82
CA GLY A 47 -1.76 -5.95 15.20
C GLY A 47 -2.59 -6.90 14.35
N ALA A 48 -3.55 -6.41 13.56
CA ALA A 48 -4.33 -7.26 12.67
C ALA A 48 -3.44 -7.84 11.57
N GLU A 49 -3.76 -9.05 11.14
CA GLU A 49 -3.06 -9.74 10.07
C GLU A 49 -3.88 -9.73 8.79
N ARG A 50 -3.22 -9.54 7.66
CA ARG A 50 -3.87 -9.49 6.36
C ARG A 50 -3.22 -10.52 5.44
N PHE A 51 -4.04 -11.34 4.82
CA PHE A 51 -3.61 -12.42 3.93
C PHE A 51 -4.14 -12.12 2.54
N CYS A 52 -3.25 -11.83 1.61
CA CYS A 52 -3.64 -11.48 0.24
C CYS A 52 -3.05 -12.46 -0.77
N THR A 53 -3.79 -12.68 -1.85
CA THR A 53 -3.34 -13.48 -2.99
C THR A 53 -3.21 -12.58 -4.20
N MET A 54 -2.07 -12.63 -4.86
CA MET A 54 -1.82 -11.85 -6.07
C MET A 54 -2.36 -12.58 -7.30
N VAL A 55 -2.53 -11.83 -8.40
CA VAL A 55 -3.07 -12.40 -9.67
C VAL A 55 -2.21 -13.53 -10.23
N ASP A 56 -0.91 -13.54 -9.93
CA ASP A 56 0.00 -14.62 -10.35
C ASP A 56 0.02 -15.81 -9.40
N GLY A 57 -0.80 -15.78 -8.34
CA GLY A 57 -0.88 -16.83 -7.34
C GLY A 57 0.02 -16.66 -6.14
N ALA A 58 0.90 -15.66 -6.15
CA ALA A 58 1.78 -15.39 -5.00
C ALA A 58 0.96 -14.97 -3.79
N GLU A 59 1.38 -15.41 -2.61
CA GLU A 59 0.70 -15.11 -1.36
C GLU A 59 1.50 -14.10 -0.54
N LEU A 60 0.77 -13.15 0.05
CA LEU A 60 1.33 -12.13 0.93
C LEU A 60 0.75 -12.28 2.31
N LYS A 61 1.60 -12.23 3.32
CA LYS A 61 1.16 -12.12 4.71
C LYS A 61 1.64 -10.77 5.23
N GLU A 62 0.69 -9.96 5.67
CA GLU A 62 0.96 -8.60 6.14
C GLU A 62 0.44 -8.42 7.56
N ARG A 63 1.02 -7.47 8.27
CA ARG A 63 0.63 -7.17 9.65
C ARG A 63 0.53 -5.66 9.78
N ILE A 64 -0.62 -5.18 10.20
CA ILE A 64 -0.85 -3.74 10.38
C ILE A 64 -0.07 -3.27 11.60
N ILE A 65 0.78 -2.25 11.42
CA ILE A 65 1.61 -1.67 12.48
C ILE A 65 0.95 -0.43 13.06
N GLU A 66 0.43 0.44 12.21
CA GLU A 66 -0.10 1.73 12.63
C GLU A 66 -1.22 2.18 11.72
N ILE A 67 -2.29 2.70 12.33
CA ILE A 67 -3.32 3.44 11.63
C ILE A 67 -3.48 4.75 12.38
N ASP A 68 -2.92 5.83 11.86
CA ASP A 68 -2.96 7.15 12.47
C ASP A 68 -3.95 8.03 11.71
N HIS A 69 -5.15 8.16 12.27
CA HIS A 69 -6.22 8.93 11.63
C HIS A 69 -5.94 10.43 11.60
N SER A 70 -5.16 10.94 12.56
CA SER A 70 -4.81 12.36 12.60
C SER A 70 -3.81 12.73 11.49
N ALA A 71 -2.77 11.92 11.34
CA ALA A 71 -1.76 12.14 10.31
C ALA A 71 -2.16 11.55 8.96
N LYS A 72 -3.16 10.69 8.94
CA LYS A 72 -3.58 9.89 7.77
C LYS A 72 -2.41 9.06 7.25
N ARG A 73 -1.84 8.27 8.16
CA ARG A 73 -0.72 7.38 7.91
C ARG A 73 -1.09 5.94 8.23
N PHE A 74 -0.85 5.06 7.28
CA PHE A 74 -1.09 3.63 7.42
C PHE A 74 0.23 2.90 7.21
N ARG A 75 0.66 2.12 8.20
CA ARG A 75 1.90 1.36 8.12
C ARG A 75 1.64 -0.12 8.32
N TYR A 76 2.33 -0.94 7.54
CA TYR A 76 2.20 -2.39 7.65
C TYR A 76 3.50 -3.08 7.30
N ALA A 77 3.78 -4.19 7.97
CA ALA A 77 4.89 -5.07 7.64
C ALA A 77 4.42 -6.12 6.65
N ILE A 78 5.29 -6.49 5.73
CA ILE A 78 5.04 -7.61 4.81
C ILE A 78 5.91 -8.75 5.28
N ASP A 79 5.31 -9.66 6.06
CA ASP A 79 6.04 -10.73 6.74
C ASP A 79 6.34 -11.92 5.82
N GLN A 80 5.54 -12.12 4.76
CA GLN A 80 5.74 -13.16 3.76
C GLN A 80 5.46 -12.62 2.37
N HIS A 81 6.40 -12.79 1.46
CA HIS A 81 6.33 -12.31 0.09
C HIS A 81 7.39 -13.00 -0.77
N PRO A 82 7.29 -12.94 -2.11
CA PRO A 82 8.26 -13.59 -3.00
C PRO A 82 9.51 -12.78 -3.32
N LEU A 83 9.67 -11.58 -2.76
CA LEU A 83 10.80 -10.71 -3.09
C LEU A 83 12.06 -11.09 -2.31
N PRO A 84 13.26 -10.89 -2.90
CA PRO A 84 14.52 -11.16 -2.20
C PRO A 84 14.90 -10.02 -1.24
N ALA A 85 14.04 -9.78 -0.26
CA ALA A 85 14.21 -8.73 0.74
C ALA A 85 13.65 -9.21 2.08
N SER A 86 14.14 -8.60 3.16
CA SER A 86 13.64 -8.86 4.51
C SER A 86 13.27 -7.55 5.19
N ASP A 87 12.53 -7.67 6.29
CA ASP A 87 12.12 -6.53 7.12
C ASP A 87 11.41 -5.44 6.31
N VAL A 88 10.50 -5.86 5.41
CA VAL A 88 9.76 -4.93 4.57
C VAL A 88 8.65 -4.28 5.37
N VAL A 89 8.71 -2.95 5.51
CA VAL A 89 7.67 -2.14 6.16
C VAL A 89 7.22 -1.08 5.17
N SER A 90 5.94 -1.09 4.85
CA SER A 90 5.33 -0.12 3.93
C SER A 90 4.59 0.96 4.68
N THR A 91 4.57 2.16 4.11
CA THR A 91 3.87 3.31 4.66
C THR A 91 3.07 3.98 3.55
N ILE A 92 1.80 4.26 3.82
CA ILE A 92 0.94 5.04 2.93
C ILE A 92 0.57 6.31 3.69
N ASP A 93 0.97 7.47 3.15
CA ASP A 93 0.61 8.79 3.68
C ASP A 93 -0.38 9.45 2.72
N VAL A 94 -1.44 10.02 3.27
CA VAL A 94 -2.50 10.67 2.51
C VAL A 94 -2.59 12.12 2.94
N ALA A 95 -2.43 13.06 2.00
CA ALA A 95 -2.51 14.48 2.25
C ALA A 95 -3.59 15.11 1.38
N ASP A 96 -4.65 15.61 1.99
CA ASP A 96 -5.73 16.31 1.29
C ASP A 96 -5.24 17.71 0.90
N LEU A 97 -5.23 18.00 -0.40
CA LEU A 97 -4.78 19.29 -0.92
C LEU A 97 -5.93 20.28 -1.17
N GLY A 98 -7.17 19.83 -0.92
CA GLY A 98 -8.35 20.64 -1.24
C GLY A 98 -8.78 20.46 -2.69
N ASP A 99 -9.97 20.97 -3.02
CA ASP A 99 -10.54 20.95 -4.38
C ASP A 99 -10.61 19.54 -5.01
N GLY A 100 -10.82 18.52 -4.16
CA GLY A 100 -10.91 17.13 -4.62
C GLY A 100 -9.60 16.53 -5.06
N LYS A 101 -8.47 17.09 -4.62
CA LYS A 101 -7.14 16.59 -4.94
C LYS A 101 -6.43 16.09 -3.68
N THR A 102 -5.70 15.01 -3.84
CA THR A 102 -5.01 14.34 -2.74
C THR A 102 -3.62 13.91 -3.18
N GLU A 103 -2.62 14.15 -2.35
CA GLU A 103 -1.29 13.62 -2.57
C GLU A 103 -1.17 12.31 -1.80
N ILE A 104 -0.79 11.24 -2.50
CA ILE A 104 -0.57 9.94 -1.89
C ILE A 104 0.92 9.62 -2.02
N THR A 105 1.53 9.27 -0.89
CA THR A 105 2.91 8.80 -0.84
C THR A 105 2.87 7.36 -0.34
N TRP A 106 3.35 6.43 -1.13
CA TRP A 106 3.36 5.00 -0.79
C TRP A 106 4.77 4.48 -0.95
N GLY A 107 5.40 4.13 0.15
CA GLY A 107 6.79 3.70 0.14
C GLY A 107 7.03 2.52 1.04
N ALA A 108 8.26 2.01 1.00
CA ALA A 108 8.69 0.92 1.85
C ALA A 108 10.15 1.08 2.24
N GLU A 109 10.45 0.60 3.45
CA GLU A 109 11.81 0.36 3.90
C GLU A 109 12.03 -1.14 3.94
N TYR A 110 13.23 -1.59 3.56
CA TYR A 110 13.52 -3.02 3.52
C TYR A 110 15.03 -3.24 3.58
N SER A 111 15.42 -4.48 3.83
CA SER A 111 16.82 -4.90 3.77
C SER A 111 17.00 -5.82 2.56
N ALA A 112 17.99 -5.51 1.73
CA ALA A 112 18.34 -6.33 0.58
C ALA A 112 19.82 -6.13 0.27
N GLU A 113 20.42 -7.11 -0.38
CA GLU A 113 21.86 -7.08 -0.69
C GLU A 113 22.10 -7.00 -2.19
N GLY A 114 23.14 -6.24 -2.57
CA GLY A 114 23.65 -6.20 -3.92
C GLY A 114 22.58 -5.88 -4.97
N ASP A 115 22.56 -6.68 -6.00
CA ASP A 115 21.65 -6.49 -7.14
C ASP A 115 20.19 -6.71 -6.76
N HIS A 116 19.91 -7.41 -5.65
CA HIS A 116 18.55 -7.63 -5.18
C HIS A 116 17.87 -6.32 -4.79
N ALA A 117 18.61 -5.35 -4.23
CA ALA A 117 18.05 -4.07 -3.83
C ALA A 117 17.44 -3.33 -5.01
N GLU A 118 18.10 -3.37 -6.17
CA GLU A 118 17.61 -2.71 -7.38
C GLU A 118 16.34 -3.38 -7.91
N VAL A 119 16.31 -4.71 -7.90
CA VAL A 119 15.13 -5.47 -8.33
C VAL A 119 13.93 -5.17 -7.42
N VAL A 120 14.15 -5.18 -6.11
CA VAL A 120 13.09 -4.90 -5.13
C VAL A 120 12.59 -3.47 -5.30
N ASP A 121 13.48 -2.50 -5.49
CA ASP A 121 13.09 -1.11 -5.72
C ASP A 121 12.18 -0.97 -6.94
N GLN A 122 12.55 -1.57 -8.06
CA GLN A 122 11.78 -1.51 -9.30
C GLN A 122 10.38 -2.14 -9.13
N VAL A 123 10.33 -3.31 -8.48
CA VAL A 123 9.06 -4.01 -8.27
C VAL A 123 8.15 -3.22 -7.33
N LEU A 124 8.66 -2.78 -6.20
CA LEU A 124 7.84 -2.07 -5.21
C LEU A 124 7.40 -0.69 -5.70
N SER A 125 8.30 0.09 -6.29
CA SER A 125 7.93 1.42 -6.79
C SER A 125 6.88 1.33 -7.89
N GLY A 126 7.00 0.37 -8.79
CA GLY A 126 6.01 0.13 -9.83
C GLY A 126 4.67 -0.33 -9.27
N LEU A 127 4.70 -1.23 -8.31
CA LEU A 127 3.51 -1.74 -7.64
C LEU A 127 2.78 -0.62 -6.90
N TYR A 128 3.50 0.22 -6.17
CA TYR A 128 2.91 1.30 -5.40
C TYR A 128 2.35 2.40 -6.30
N ALA A 129 3.04 2.72 -7.40
CA ALA A 129 2.52 3.66 -8.38
C ALA A 129 1.20 3.16 -8.97
N GLN A 130 1.13 1.86 -9.27
CA GLN A 130 -0.08 1.22 -9.77
C GLN A 130 -1.18 1.23 -8.71
N GLY A 131 -0.82 1.00 -7.44
CA GLY A 131 -1.75 1.06 -6.32
C GLY A 131 -2.34 2.45 -6.11
N ILE A 132 -1.52 3.50 -6.26
CA ILE A 132 -2.00 4.89 -6.16
C ILE A 132 -3.02 5.16 -7.26
N GLN A 133 -2.75 4.73 -8.49
CA GLN A 133 -3.70 4.88 -9.60
C GLN A 133 -5.00 4.11 -9.33
N ALA A 134 -4.89 2.92 -8.76
CA ALA A 134 -6.06 2.12 -8.40
C ALA A 134 -6.91 2.81 -7.33
N LEU A 135 -6.28 3.45 -6.35
CA LEU A 135 -6.99 4.24 -5.34
C LEU A 135 -7.72 5.42 -5.98
N GLU A 136 -7.07 6.13 -6.90
CA GLU A 136 -7.71 7.21 -7.63
C GLU A 136 -8.96 6.73 -8.36
N ASP A 137 -8.84 5.66 -9.12
CA ASP A 137 -9.94 5.13 -9.92
C ASP A 137 -11.12 4.67 -9.05
N HIS A 138 -10.81 4.11 -7.87
CA HIS A 138 -11.83 3.62 -6.94
C HIS A 138 -12.53 4.74 -6.18
N CYS A 139 -11.79 5.80 -5.83
CA CYS A 139 -12.27 6.86 -4.97
C CYS A 139 -12.70 8.13 -5.72
N ARG A 140 -12.45 8.18 -7.01
CA ARG A 140 -12.79 9.33 -7.83
C ARG A 140 -14.30 9.56 -7.86
N VAL A 141 -14.70 10.81 -7.65
CA VAL A 141 -16.10 11.17 -7.71
C VAL A 141 -16.53 11.12 -9.17
N ALA A 142 -17.64 10.44 -9.46
CA ALA A 142 -18.21 10.40 -10.79
C ALA A 142 -18.61 11.82 -11.21
N ALA A 143 -18.16 12.22 -12.38
CA ALA A 143 -18.49 13.53 -12.94
C ALA A 143 -19.96 13.59 -13.34
#